data_a954b39309fec6a07d438ed4757e50f9
#
_entry.id   a954b39309fec6a07d438ed4757e50f9
#
_cell.length_a   1.000
_cell.length_b   1.000
_cell.length_c   1.000
_cell.angle_alpha   90.00
_cell.angle_beta   90.00
_cell.angle_gamma   90.00
#
_symmetry.space_group_name_H-M   'P 1'
#
loop_
_entity.id
_entity.type
_entity.pdbx_description
1 polymer ?
#
loop_
_entity_poly.entity_id
_entity_poly.type
_entity_poly.pdbx_seq_one_letter_code
_entity_poly.pdbx_strand_id
1 'polypeptide(L)'
;MIDTFITTVMRRARAILITSLVILVAAAALGIGAISRLQSGGFDDPSAESAQAATALAEKLGRPTANFLLLVTAPSGATVDDAVVADVGRAAVSRLDAEPGVDVVADFWSAPAGAAAALRGAGGRTALVVAHIDGDEDDYRERI
;
A
#
# COMPACT_ATOMS: atom_id res chain seq x y z
N MET A 1 -48.23 -19.13 -26.88
CA MET A 1 -46.76 -19.09 -26.77
C MET A 1 -46.26 -19.23 -25.32
N ILE A 2 -46.91 -18.59 -24.35
CA ILE A 2 -46.50 -18.64 -22.92
C ILE A 2 -46.66 -20.04 -22.32
N ASP A 3 -47.78 -20.73 -22.63
CA ASP A 3 -48.06 -22.08 -22.10
C ASP A 3 -47.04 -23.14 -22.56
N THR A 4 -46.56 -23.03 -23.80
CA THR A 4 -45.56 -23.97 -24.34
C THR A 4 -44.20 -23.75 -23.62
N PHE A 5 -43.87 -22.52 -23.28
CA PHE A 5 -42.65 -22.17 -22.55
C PHE A 5 -42.68 -22.73 -21.12
N ILE A 6 -43.80 -22.53 -20.42
CA ILE A 6 -44.01 -23.03 -19.05
C ILE A 6 -43.90 -24.55 -18.98
N THR A 7 -44.55 -25.27 -19.92
CA THR A 7 -44.54 -26.73 -19.97
C THR A 7 -43.13 -27.29 -20.23
N THR A 8 -42.35 -26.62 -21.10
CA THR A 8 -40.98 -27.02 -21.41
C THR A 8 -40.05 -26.81 -20.23
N VAL A 9 -40.20 -25.67 -19.52
CA VAL A 9 -39.43 -25.37 -18.33
C VAL A 9 -39.70 -26.37 -17.21
N MET A 10 -40.96 -26.73 -16.97
CA MET A 10 -41.34 -27.73 -15.95
C MET A 10 -40.83 -29.14 -16.29
N ARG A 11 -40.86 -29.53 -17.52
CA ARG A 11 -40.37 -30.86 -17.99
C ARG A 11 -38.85 -31.00 -17.89
N ARG A 12 -38.12 -29.89 -18.00
CA ARG A 12 -36.65 -29.87 -17.97
C ARG A 12 -36.10 -29.11 -16.76
N ALA A 13 -36.91 -28.88 -15.74
CA ALA A 13 -36.53 -28.11 -14.58
C ALA A 13 -35.21 -28.58 -13.90
N ARG A 14 -35.04 -29.92 -13.83
CA ARG A 14 -33.77 -30.47 -13.28
C ARG A 14 -32.57 -30.18 -14.18
N ALA A 15 -32.74 -30.26 -15.49
CA ALA A 15 -31.65 -29.96 -16.43
C ALA A 15 -31.27 -28.46 -16.37
N ILE A 16 -32.27 -27.58 -16.30
CA ILE A 16 -32.07 -26.14 -16.18
C ILE A 16 -31.33 -25.80 -14.86
N LEU A 17 -31.75 -26.41 -13.73
CA LEU A 17 -31.08 -26.21 -12.44
C LEU A 17 -29.63 -26.69 -12.46
N ILE A 18 -29.36 -27.86 -13.04
CA ILE A 18 -28.00 -28.38 -13.14
C ILE A 18 -27.14 -27.46 -14.03
N THR A 19 -27.67 -27.04 -15.18
CA THR A 19 -26.93 -26.16 -16.09
C THR A 19 -26.64 -24.80 -15.45
N SER A 20 -27.62 -24.19 -14.77
CA SER A 20 -27.40 -22.92 -14.07
C SER A 20 -26.41 -23.07 -12.89
N LEU A 21 -26.44 -24.20 -12.19
CA LEU A 21 -25.47 -24.47 -11.13
C LEU A 21 -24.05 -24.62 -11.69
N VAL A 22 -23.89 -25.33 -12.80
CA VAL A 22 -22.60 -25.48 -13.47
C VAL A 22 -22.06 -24.13 -13.96
N ILE A 23 -22.93 -23.31 -14.57
CA ILE A 23 -22.54 -21.94 -15.00
C ILE A 23 -22.15 -21.08 -13.79
N LEU A 24 -22.89 -21.16 -12.69
CA LEU A 24 -22.59 -20.42 -11.47
C LEU A 24 -21.23 -20.82 -10.89
N VAL A 25 -20.95 -22.12 -10.80
CA VAL A 25 -19.66 -22.63 -10.30
C VAL A 25 -18.51 -22.22 -11.23
N ALA A 26 -18.70 -22.31 -12.53
CA ALA A 26 -17.70 -21.88 -13.50
C ALA A 26 -17.44 -20.35 -13.41
N ALA A 27 -18.50 -19.56 -13.29
CA ALA A 27 -18.38 -18.11 -13.12
C ALA A 27 -17.69 -17.74 -11.80
N ALA A 28 -17.99 -18.46 -10.71
CA ALA A 28 -17.33 -18.25 -9.43
C ALA A 28 -15.83 -18.60 -9.50
N ALA A 29 -15.48 -19.72 -10.13
CA ALA A 29 -14.08 -20.12 -10.29
C ALA A 29 -13.27 -19.11 -11.14
N LEU A 30 -13.88 -18.59 -12.22
CA LEU A 30 -13.26 -17.54 -13.04
C LEU A 30 -13.19 -16.19 -12.32
N GLY A 31 -14.22 -15.87 -11.51
CA GLY A 31 -14.29 -14.62 -10.76
C GLY A 31 -13.24 -14.51 -9.65
N ILE A 32 -12.98 -15.60 -8.93
CA ILE A 32 -11.92 -15.64 -7.90
C ILE A 32 -10.54 -15.38 -8.54
N GLY A 33 -10.26 -15.96 -9.71
CA GLY A 33 -9.01 -15.71 -10.42
C GLY A 33 -8.89 -14.29 -11.00
N ALA A 34 -10.00 -13.59 -11.22
CA ALA A 34 -9.99 -12.21 -11.69
C ALA A 34 -9.69 -11.23 -10.53
N ILE A 35 -10.22 -11.49 -9.34
CA ILE A 35 -9.99 -10.65 -8.15
C ILE A 35 -8.51 -10.67 -7.76
N SER A 36 -7.84 -11.83 -7.83
CA SER A 36 -6.41 -11.93 -7.54
C SER A 36 -5.50 -11.26 -8.60
N ARG A 37 -6.04 -10.95 -9.77
CA ARG A 37 -5.32 -10.20 -10.83
C ARG A 37 -5.58 -8.69 -10.80
N LEU A 38 -6.56 -8.25 -10.02
CA LEU A 38 -6.76 -6.84 -9.71
C LEU A 38 -5.75 -6.45 -8.64
N GLN A 39 -4.52 -6.14 -9.09
CA GLN A 39 -3.50 -5.56 -8.23
C GLN A 39 -4.00 -4.21 -7.71
N SER A 40 -3.98 -4.04 -6.41
CA SER A 40 -4.37 -2.78 -5.74
C SER A 40 -3.36 -1.65 -5.99
N GLY A 41 -2.20 -1.94 -6.58
CA GLY A 41 -1.11 -1.04 -6.87
C GLY A 41 -0.73 -1.10 -8.34
N GLY A 42 -1.50 -0.53 -9.22
CA GLY A 42 -1.22 -0.57 -10.65
C GLY A 42 -1.21 0.81 -11.32
N PHE A 43 -0.94 1.86 -10.55
CA PHE A 43 -0.86 3.21 -11.09
C PHE A 43 0.54 3.58 -11.58
N ASP A 44 1.56 2.79 -11.27
CA ASP A 44 2.91 2.99 -11.77
C ASP A 44 3.16 2.09 -12.98
N ASP A 45 3.06 2.68 -14.17
CA ASP A 45 3.56 2.07 -15.39
C ASP A 45 5.09 2.19 -15.42
N PRO A 46 5.85 1.09 -15.30
CA PRO A 46 7.32 1.14 -15.34
C PRO A 46 7.87 1.72 -16.65
N SER A 47 7.06 1.74 -17.70
CA SER A 47 7.41 2.30 -19.00
C SER A 47 7.13 3.81 -19.10
N ALA A 48 6.43 4.40 -18.14
CA ALA A 48 6.17 5.82 -18.09
C ALA A 48 7.47 6.63 -17.92
N GLU A 49 7.58 7.77 -18.60
CA GLU A 49 8.75 8.65 -18.50
C GLU A 49 9.02 9.09 -17.05
N SER A 50 7.97 9.27 -16.24
CA SER A 50 8.07 9.59 -14.82
C SER A 50 8.72 8.48 -14.01
N ALA A 51 8.38 7.21 -14.26
CA ALA A 51 8.97 6.05 -13.60
C ALA A 51 10.44 5.88 -14.00
N GLN A 52 10.75 6.04 -15.27
CA GLN A 52 12.15 6.02 -15.78
C GLN A 52 12.98 7.16 -15.19
N ALA A 53 12.41 8.36 -15.09
CA ALA A 53 13.07 9.50 -14.48
C ALA A 53 13.33 9.29 -12.98
N ALA A 54 12.36 8.70 -12.24
CA ALA A 54 12.52 8.37 -10.84
C ALA A 54 13.63 7.32 -10.62
N THR A 55 13.67 6.28 -11.46
CA THR A 55 14.73 5.25 -11.44
C THR A 55 16.10 5.87 -11.74
N ALA A 56 16.21 6.67 -12.80
CA ALA A 56 17.46 7.34 -13.14
C ALA A 56 17.93 8.32 -12.04
N LEU A 57 17.00 8.97 -11.35
CA LEU A 57 17.31 9.86 -10.24
C LEU A 57 17.81 9.07 -9.03
N ALA A 58 17.13 7.96 -8.69
CA ALA A 58 17.53 7.05 -7.61
C ALA A 58 18.95 6.49 -7.84
N GLU A 59 19.25 6.06 -9.06
CA GLU A 59 20.59 5.57 -9.44
C GLU A 59 21.66 6.66 -9.32
N LYS A 60 21.35 7.88 -9.77
CA LYS A 60 22.31 9.01 -9.74
C LYS A 60 22.55 9.55 -8.33
N LEU A 61 21.53 9.56 -7.49
CA LEU A 61 21.61 10.06 -6.12
C LEU A 61 22.03 8.97 -5.12
N GLY A 62 22.03 7.70 -5.54
CA GLY A 62 22.32 6.55 -4.67
C GLY A 62 21.30 6.40 -3.53
N ARG A 63 20.06 6.86 -3.74
CA ARG A 63 18.96 6.76 -2.78
C ARG A 63 17.70 6.30 -3.50
N PRO A 64 16.98 5.31 -2.96
CA PRO A 64 15.71 4.89 -3.51
C PRO A 64 14.66 5.99 -3.40
N THR A 65 13.68 5.98 -4.30
CA THR A 65 12.52 6.87 -4.22
C THR A 65 11.64 6.45 -3.04
N ALA A 66 11.33 7.38 -2.16
CA ALA A 66 10.49 7.12 -1.00
C ALA A 66 9.09 6.69 -1.43
N ASN A 67 8.59 5.60 -0.85
CA ASN A 67 7.24 5.06 -1.06
C ASN A 67 6.46 4.87 0.25
N PHE A 68 7.10 5.15 1.39
CA PHE A 68 6.50 5.01 2.72
C PHE A 68 6.68 6.28 3.54
N LEU A 69 5.59 6.71 4.19
CA LEU A 69 5.55 7.90 5.04
C LEU A 69 4.98 7.52 6.41
N LEU A 70 5.77 7.67 7.46
CA LEU A 70 5.34 7.47 8.84
C LEU A 70 5.17 8.82 9.53
N LEU A 71 3.96 9.10 10.00
CA LEU A 71 3.64 10.31 10.77
C LEU A 71 3.65 9.98 12.26
N VAL A 72 4.61 10.55 12.97
CA VAL A 72 4.69 10.45 14.43
C VAL A 72 4.00 11.65 15.07
N THR A 73 3.06 11.41 15.97
CA THR A 73 2.30 12.47 16.65
C THR A 73 2.62 12.48 18.15
N ALA A 74 3.05 13.62 18.65
CA ALA A 74 3.29 13.83 20.07
C ALA A 74 1.98 13.81 20.87
N PRO A 75 1.99 13.32 22.12
CA PRO A 75 0.84 13.37 23.02
C PRO A 75 0.31 14.79 23.23
N SER A 76 -0.91 14.91 23.76
CA SER A 76 -1.50 16.22 24.07
C SER A 76 -0.62 16.99 25.06
N GLY A 77 -0.30 18.24 24.73
CA GLY A 77 0.55 19.10 25.55
C GLY A 77 2.06 18.94 25.33
N ALA A 78 2.48 18.00 24.46
CA ALA A 78 3.87 17.81 24.07
C ALA A 78 4.13 18.18 22.62
N THR A 79 5.40 18.34 22.26
CA THR A 79 5.90 18.57 20.91
C THR A 79 6.87 17.46 20.51
N VAL A 80 7.18 17.35 19.23
CA VAL A 80 8.14 16.36 18.71
C VAL A 80 9.59 16.69 19.11
N ASP A 81 9.83 17.90 19.62
CA ASP A 81 11.13 18.35 20.14
C ASP A 81 11.36 17.96 21.61
N ASP A 82 10.29 17.60 22.34
CA ASP A 82 10.43 17.20 23.74
C ASP A 82 11.28 15.93 23.85
N ALA A 83 12.23 15.93 24.79
CA ALA A 83 13.25 14.90 24.88
C ALA A 83 12.67 13.47 24.89
N VAL A 84 11.60 13.23 25.64
CA VAL A 84 10.94 11.92 25.72
C VAL A 84 10.34 11.51 24.37
N VAL A 85 9.70 12.46 23.67
CA VAL A 85 9.09 12.18 22.35
C VAL A 85 10.19 11.95 21.31
N ALA A 86 11.24 12.75 21.36
CA ALA A 86 12.38 12.62 20.47
C ALA A 86 13.13 11.29 20.67
N ASP A 87 13.27 10.81 21.91
CA ASP A 87 13.88 9.51 22.19
C ASP A 87 13.04 8.35 21.64
N VAL A 88 11.72 8.39 21.82
CA VAL A 88 10.79 7.41 21.25
C VAL A 88 10.82 7.46 19.73
N GLY A 89 10.83 8.67 19.15
CA GLY A 89 10.90 8.87 17.71
C GLY A 89 12.18 8.29 17.11
N ARG A 90 13.34 8.60 17.68
CA ARG A 90 14.63 8.03 17.26
C ARG A 90 14.67 6.51 17.38
N ALA A 91 14.10 5.96 18.46
CA ALA A 91 14.02 4.51 18.63
C ALA A 91 13.11 3.86 17.57
N ALA A 92 12.01 4.50 17.19
CA ALA A 92 11.13 4.03 16.13
C ALA A 92 11.83 4.05 14.76
N VAL A 93 12.53 5.16 14.45
CA VAL A 93 13.34 5.27 13.22
C VAL A 93 14.40 4.17 13.15
N SER A 94 15.15 3.96 14.26
CA SER A 94 16.19 2.92 14.29
C SER A 94 15.64 1.51 14.14
N ARG A 95 14.43 1.22 14.62
CA ARG A 95 13.77 -0.06 14.41
C ARG A 95 13.33 -0.23 12.96
N LEU A 96 12.77 0.83 12.38
CA LEU A 96 12.34 0.83 10.99
C LEU A 96 13.53 0.59 10.04
N ASP A 97 14.65 1.26 10.29
CA ASP A 97 15.88 1.14 9.50
C ASP A 97 16.57 -0.23 9.67
N ALA A 98 16.27 -0.94 10.76
CA ALA A 98 16.77 -2.29 11.01
C ALA A 98 15.93 -3.40 10.34
N GLU A 99 14.76 -3.07 9.82
CA GLU A 99 13.91 -4.04 9.13
C GLU A 99 14.45 -4.37 7.74
N PRO A 100 14.54 -5.66 7.36
CA PRO A 100 15.03 -6.06 6.05
C PRO A 100 14.20 -5.46 4.91
N GLY A 101 14.86 -4.82 3.94
CA GLY A 101 14.20 -4.19 2.78
C GLY A 101 13.54 -2.86 3.12
N VAL A 102 13.94 -2.21 4.19
CA VAL A 102 13.51 -0.84 4.52
C VAL A 102 14.71 0.07 4.59
N ASP A 103 14.66 1.17 3.86
CA ASP A 103 15.66 2.24 3.86
C ASP A 103 15.03 3.54 4.37
N VAL A 104 15.48 4.08 5.49
CA VAL A 104 15.05 5.39 5.97
C VAL A 104 15.76 6.49 5.18
N VAL A 105 15.04 7.16 4.31
CA VAL A 105 15.55 8.22 3.42
C VAL A 105 15.77 9.53 4.18
N ALA A 106 14.83 9.88 5.06
CA ALA A 106 14.89 11.08 5.89
C ALA A 106 13.99 10.97 7.13
N ASP A 107 14.41 11.51 8.24
CA ASP A 107 13.57 11.66 9.43
C ASP A 107 13.80 13.02 10.12
N PHE A 108 12.80 13.45 10.87
CA PHE A 108 12.82 14.74 11.54
C PHE A 108 14.00 14.89 12.54
N TRP A 109 14.35 13.84 13.28
CA TRP A 109 15.29 13.93 14.40
C TRP A 109 16.77 13.83 13.98
N SER A 110 17.06 13.24 12.81
CA SER A 110 18.43 13.14 12.27
C SER A 110 18.71 14.14 11.15
N ALA A 111 17.66 14.75 10.58
CA ALA A 111 17.80 15.70 9.49
C ALA A 111 18.54 16.97 9.90
N PRO A 112 19.36 17.57 9.01
CA PRO A 112 19.90 18.92 9.22
C PRO A 112 18.79 19.94 9.44
N ALA A 113 19.04 20.98 10.25
CA ALA A 113 18.02 21.94 10.68
C ALA A 113 17.14 22.52 9.56
N GLY A 114 17.71 22.75 8.37
CA GLY A 114 16.96 23.24 7.21
C GLY A 114 15.98 22.21 6.63
N ALA A 115 16.34 20.92 6.63
CA ALA A 115 15.48 19.83 6.17
C ALA A 115 14.48 19.40 7.26
N ALA A 116 14.86 19.43 8.52
CA ALA A 116 14.00 19.12 9.65
C ALA A 116 12.73 20.01 9.70
N ALA A 117 12.85 21.28 9.30
CA ALA A 117 11.71 22.18 9.21
C ALA A 117 10.62 21.69 8.24
N ALA A 118 11.00 21.06 7.13
CA ALA A 118 10.06 20.49 6.15
C ALA A 118 9.41 19.18 6.64
N LEU A 119 10.06 18.48 7.58
CA LEU A 119 9.57 17.23 8.16
C LEU A 119 8.77 17.46 9.47
N ARG A 120 8.59 18.72 9.87
CA ARG A 120 7.83 19.10 11.04
C ARG A 120 6.45 19.60 10.65
N GLY A 121 5.42 19.02 11.23
CA GLY A 121 4.06 19.50 11.02
C GLY A 121 3.73 20.80 11.75
N ALA A 122 2.69 21.46 11.27
CA ALA A 122 2.20 22.70 11.85
C ALA A 122 1.90 22.53 13.36
N GLY A 123 2.36 23.50 14.17
CA GLY A 123 2.21 23.45 15.62
C GLY A 123 3.22 22.55 16.35
N GLY A 124 4.18 21.94 15.65
CA GLY A 124 5.26 21.18 16.27
C GLY A 124 4.84 19.87 16.95
N ARG A 125 3.65 19.38 16.67
CA ARG A 125 3.12 18.14 17.28
C ARG A 125 3.31 16.90 16.44
N THR A 126 3.67 17.05 15.19
CA THR A 126 3.87 15.93 14.26
C THR A 126 5.26 16.00 13.65
N ALA A 127 5.86 14.83 13.46
CA ALA A 127 7.11 14.64 12.74
C ALA A 127 6.92 13.58 11.66
N LEU A 128 7.57 13.79 10.53
CA LEU A 128 7.53 12.88 9.39
C LEU A 128 8.82 12.06 9.33
N VAL A 129 8.65 10.77 9.10
CA VAL A 129 9.71 9.85 8.70
C VAL A 129 9.38 9.39 7.29
N VAL A 130 10.35 9.45 6.41
CA VAL A 130 10.26 9.11 4.99
C VAL A 130 11.15 7.92 4.75
N ALA A 131 10.58 6.83 4.26
CA ALA A 131 11.33 5.61 3.99
C ALA A 131 10.99 5.04 2.60
N HIS A 132 11.84 4.15 2.14
CA HIS A 132 11.59 3.26 1.03
C HIS A 132 11.47 1.84 1.57
N ILE A 133 10.49 1.10 1.08
CA ILE A 133 10.29 -0.31 1.39
C ILE A 133 10.41 -1.07 0.07
N ASP A 134 11.31 -2.08 0.04
CA ASP A 134 11.49 -2.94 -1.10
C ASP A 134 10.33 -3.93 -1.23
N GLY A 135 9.85 -4.16 -2.44
CA GLY A 135 8.82 -5.15 -2.76
C GLY A 135 7.56 -4.53 -3.35
N ASP A 136 6.59 -5.38 -3.66
CA ASP A 136 5.28 -5.00 -4.17
C ASP A 136 4.28 -4.75 -3.02
N GLU A 137 3.21 -3.99 -3.29
CA GLU A 137 2.19 -3.62 -2.30
C GLU A 137 1.52 -4.86 -1.64
N ASP A 138 1.53 -6.00 -2.32
CA ASP A 138 1.04 -7.28 -1.80
C ASP A 138 2.00 -7.89 -0.76
N ASP A 139 3.31 -7.67 -0.91
CA ASP A 139 4.34 -8.13 0.04
C ASP A 139 4.25 -7.40 1.40
N TYR A 140 3.81 -6.14 1.40
CA TYR A 140 3.67 -5.34 2.63
C TYR A 140 2.51 -5.80 3.50
N ARG A 141 1.43 -6.30 2.90
CA ARG A 141 0.25 -6.77 3.62
C ARG A 141 0.48 -8.06 4.40
N GLU A 142 1.44 -8.86 4.00
CA GLU A 142 1.80 -10.10 4.72
C GLU A 142 2.74 -9.85 5.91
N ARG A 143 3.39 -8.67 5.97
CA ARG A 143 4.38 -8.33 7.01
C ARG A 143 3.82 -7.50 8.16
N ILE A 144 2.61 -6.94 8.01
CA ILE A 144 1.92 -6.12 9.01
C ILE A 144 0.79 -6.93 9.65
#